data_a5436ea6112b97d8151eef1249a0d776
#
_entry.id   a5436ea6112b97d8151eef1249a0d776
#
_cell.length_a   1.000
_cell.length_b   1.000
_cell.length_c   1.000
_cell.angle_alpha   90.00
_cell.angle_beta   90.00
_cell.angle_gamma   90.00
#
_symmetry.space_group_name_H-M   'P 1'
#
loop_
_entity.id
_entity.type
_entity.pdbx_description
1 polymer ?
#
loop_
_entity_poly.entity_id
_entity_poly.type
_entity_poly.pdbx_seq_one_letter_code
_entity_poly.pdbx_strand_id
1 'polypeptide(L)'
;MPTEQPLYSPSKDKGIFNKELESKEMTKDDIIRIQDYFVQGALRAKKAGYDGIEIHGAHLTLVSLFLSKKYNRRTDEYGGSDENRSRFIVEIVQKIRKAVGDDFIISAKIDSTDKEFGFTESGFLYTGKALEKAGVDLIVISGANPIKNDDYPYFYNDTKKLAETLKIPVVCIGGIKKYEQADYILKNSKIEYIALARELLKQPDIVKKWYLNK
;
A
#
# COMPACT_ATOMS: atom_id res chain seq x y z
N MET A 1 -2.43 -24.74 12.13
CA MET A 1 -3.64 -25.44 11.68
C MET A 1 -3.89 -25.02 10.24
N PRO A 2 -4.20 -25.94 9.31
CA PRO A 2 -4.68 -25.53 7.99
C PRO A 2 -5.99 -24.78 8.22
N THR A 3 -6.10 -23.57 7.77
CA THR A 3 -7.36 -22.83 7.80
C THR A 3 -8.30 -23.52 6.81
N GLU A 4 -9.47 -23.94 7.23
CA GLU A 4 -10.54 -24.47 6.36
C GLU A 4 -11.06 -23.41 5.37
N GLN A 5 -10.57 -22.20 5.46
CA GLN A 5 -10.92 -21.07 4.61
C GLN A 5 -10.09 -21.10 3.32
N PRO A 6 -10.71 -20.93 2.14
CA PRO A 6 -9.98 -20.88 0.89
C PRO A 6 -9.03 -19.68 0.84
N LEU A 7 -7.83 -19.89 0.28
CA LEU A 7 -6.92 -18.81 -0.05
C LEU A 7 -7.47 -18.07 -1.28
N TYR A 8 -7.85 -16.81 -1.12
CA TYR A 8 -8.38 -16.00 -2.21
C TYR A 8 -7.30 -15.18 -2.94
N SER A 9 -7.49 -15.01 -4.24
CA SER A 9 -6.67 -14.13 -5.09
C SER A 9 -7.50 -13.54 -6.23
N PRO A 10 -7.02 -12.49 -6.93
CA PRO A 10 -7.72 -11.96 -8.10
C PRO A 10 -7.89 -12.98 -9.22
N SER A 11 -6.90 -13.85 -9.43
CA SER A 11 -6.95 -14.97 -10.39
C SER A 11 -6.37 -16.21 -9.76
N LYS A 12 -6.87 -17.40 -10.16
CA LYS A 12 -6.34 -18.68 -9.67
C LYS A 12 -4.83 -18.76 -9.88
N ASP A 13 -4.07 -19.05 -8.81
CA ASP A 13 -2.62 -19.18 -8.86
C ASP A 13 -2.12 -20.14 -7.76
N LYS A 14 -0.86 -20.55 -7.88
CA LYS A 14 -0.15 -21.21 -6.78
C LYS A 14 0.26 -20.15 -5.75
N GLY A 15 0.23 -20.52 -4.48
CA GLY A 15 0.61 -19.60 -3.41
C GLY A 15 2.01 -19.03 -3.60
N ILE A 16 2.15 -17.72 -3.47
CA ILE A 16 3.42 -17.00 -3.71
C ILE A 16 4.47 -17.42 -2.67
N PHE A 17 4.05 -17.58 -1.42
CA PHE A 17 4.92 -17.94 -0.30
C PHE A 17 4.95 -19.43 0.00
N ASN A 18 3.93 -20.18 -0.43
CA ASN A 18 3.85 -21.63 -0.33
C ASN A 18 3.23 -22.19 -1.60
N LYS A 19 4.06 -22.79 -2.47
CA LYS A 19 3.65 -23.32 -3.77
C LYS A 19 2.77 -24.58 -3.70
N GLU A 20 2.64 -25.18 -2.52
CA GLU A 20 1.72 -26.31 -2.28
C GLU A 20 0.27 -25.84 -2.12
N LEU A 21 0.07 -24.56 -1.77
CA LEU A 21 -1.24 -23.96 -1.66
C LEU A 21 -1.69 -23.44 -3.03
N GLU A 22 -2.93 -23.68 -3.37
CA GLU A 22 -3.58 -23.13 -4.54
C GLU A 22 -4.62 -22.10 -4.10
N SER A 23 -4.60 -20.90 -4.72
CA SER A 23 -5.59 -19.87 -4.46
C SER A 23 -6.80 -20.06 -5.36
N LYS A 24 -7.97 -19.70 -4.85
CA LYS A 24 -9.22 -19.61 -5.59
C LYS A 24 -9.41 -18.20 -6.13
N GLU A 25 -9.75 -18.11 -7.41
CA GLU A 25 -10.17 -16.83 -8.00
C GLU A 25 -11.44 -16.32 -7.31
N MET A 26 -11.42 -15.05 -6.89
CA MET A 26 -12.58 -14.41 -6.27
C MET A 26 -13.70 -14.21 -7.29
N THR A 27 -14.91 -14.59 -6.91
CA THR A 27 -16.14 -14.15 -7.59
C THR A 27 -16.41 -12.67 -7.27
N LYS A 28 -17.34 -12.04 -8.01
CA LYS A 28 -17.78 -10.67 -7.68
C LYS A 28 -18.39 -10.57 -6.29
N ASP A 29 -19.14 -11.59 -5.88
CA ASP A 29 -19.71 -11.65 -4.52
C ASP A 29 -18.60 -11.77 -3.45
N ASP A 30 -17.54 -12.53 -3.72
CA ASP A 30 -16.36 -12.59 -2.84
C ASP A 30 -15.69 -11.22 -2.72
N ILE A 31 -15.54 -10.50 -3.84
CA ILE A 31 -14.97 -9.14 -3.88
C ILE A 31 -15.80 -8.19 -3.01
N ILE A 32 -17.12 -8.14 -3.20
CA ILE A 32 -18.03 -7.29 -2.43
C ILE A 32 -17.95 -7.64 -0.94
N ARG A 33 -18.01 -8.93 -0.59
CA ARG A 33 -17.93 -9.40 0.79
C ARG A 33 -16.61 -9.01 1.46
N ILE A 34 -15.48 -9.14 0.77
CA ILE A 34 -14.18 -8.75 1.33
C ILE A 34 -14.07 -7.22 1.48
N GLN A 35 -14.57 -6.44 0.52
CA GLN A 35 -14.64 -4.99 0.68
C GLN A 35 -15.45 -4.60 1.93
N ASP A 36 -16.57 -5.27 2.19
CA ASP A 36 -17.40 -5.02 3.37
C ASP A 36 -16.66 -5.38 4.67
N TYR A 37 -15.79 -6.41 4.66
CA TYR A 37 -14.92 -6.72 5.82
C TYR A 37 -13.92 -5.60 6.11
N PHE A 38 -13.36 -4.93 5.09
CA PHE A 38 -12.52 -3.75 5.29
C PHE A 38 -13.33 -2.61 5.94
N VAL A 39 -14.56 -2.36 5.50
CA VAL A 39 -15.44 -1.36 6.11
C VAL A 39 -15.72 -1.68 7.58
N GLN A 40 -16.05 -2.95 7.89
CA GLN A 40 -16.28 -3.36 9.28
C GLN A 40 -15.01 -3.24 10.14
N GLY A 41 -13.84 -3.49 9.55
CA GLY A 41 -12.54 -3.26 10.20
C GLY A 41 -12.34 -1.79 10.58
N ALA A 42 -12.58 -0.88 9.63
CA ALA A 42 -12.45 0.56 9.85
C ALA A 42 -13.44 1.09 10.91
N LEU A 43 -14.71 0.64 10.88
CA LEU A 43 -15.71 1.00 11.88
C LEU A 43 -15.33 0.51 13.29
N ARG A 44 -14.76 -0.69 13.41
CA ARG A 44 -14.26 -1.19 14.70
C ARG A 44 -13.08 -0.37 15.22
N ALA A 45 -12.15 0.02 14.33
CA ALA A 45 -11.03 0.89 14.70
C ALA A 45 -11.54 2.26 15.20
N LYS A 46 -12.46 2.90 14.46
CA LYS A 46 -13.07 4.17 14.87
C LYS A 46 -13.78 4.04 16.21
N LYS A 47 -14.57 2.97 16.40
CA LYS A 47 -15.26 2.70 17.69
C LYS A 47 -14.29 2.49 18.84
N ALA A 48 -13.11 1.93 18.58
CA ALA A 48 -12.06 1.73 19.58
C ALA A 48 -11.25 2.99 19.90
N GLY A 49 -11.56 4.14 19.27
CA GLY A 49 -10.90 5.42 19.53
C GLY A 49 -9.61 5.66 18.75
N TYR A 50 -9.37 4.90 17.67
CA TYR A 50 -8.26 5.20 16.76
C TYR A 50 -8.60 6.44 15.89
N ASP A 51 -7.57 7.22 15.56
CA ASP A 51 -7.68 8.41 14.69
C ASP A 51 -7.76 8.06 13.21
N GLY A 52 -7.36 6.84 12.82
CA GLY A 52 -7.35 6.40 11.44
C GLY A 52 -6.97 4.94 11.25
N ILE A 53 -6.92 4.52 9.98
CA ILE A 53 -6.48 3.18 9.55
C ILE A 53 -5.55 3.27 8.36
N GLU A 54 -4.74 2.24 8.16
CA GLU A 54 -3.97 2.03 6.93
C GLU A 54 -4.46 0.80 6.19
N ILE A 55 -4.87 0.96 4.93
CA ILE A 55 -5.20 -0.15 4.03
C ILE A 55 -3.90 -0.75 3.52
N HIS A 56 -3.66 -2.03 3.84
CA HIS A 56 -2.45 -2.72 3.41
C HIS A 56 -2.60 -3.25 1.98
N GLY A 57 -2.17 -2.45 1.01
CA GLY A 57 -2.16 -2.76 -0.42
C GLY A 57 -0.77 -3.00 -0.99
N ALA A 58 0.17 -3.51 -0.18
CA ALA A 58 1.54 -3.81 -0.58
C ALA A 58 1.96 -5.24 -0.20
N HIS A 59 3.18 -5.64 -0.58
CA HIS A 59 3.84 -6.88 -0.18
C HIS A 59 3.12 -8.15 -0.62
N LEU A 60 2.55 -8.15 -1.82
CA LEU A 60 1.82 -9.29 -2.40
C LEU A 60 0.65 -9.80 -1.54
N THR A 61 0.08 -8.92 -0.71
CA THR A 61 -1.20 -9.18 -0.04
C THR A 61 -2.36 -9.11 -1.04
N LEU A 62 -3.55 -9.53 -0.65
CA LEU A 62 -4.70 -9.61 -1.55
C LEU A 62 -4.93 -8.31 -2.35
N VAL A 63 -4.90 -7.16 -1.69
CA VAL A 63 -5.09 -5.84 -2.36
C VAL A 63 -3.96 -5.57 -3.34
N SER A 64 -2.71 -5.84 -2.96
CA SER A 64 -1.52 -5.73 -3.81
C SER A 64 -1.62 -6.62 -5.05
N LEU A 65 -2.10 -7.85 -4.90
CA LEU A 65 -2.28 -8.78 -6.02
C LEU A 65 -3.28 -8.25 -7.07
N PHE A 66 -4.33 -7.53 -6.65
CA PHE A 66 -5.24 -6.89 -7.60
C PHE A 66 -4.55 -5.82 -8.46
N LEU A 67 -3.59 -5.08 -7.90
CA LEU A 67 -2.82 -4.05 -8.61
C LEU A 67 -1.80 -4.62 -9.59
N SER A 68 -1.37 -5.86 -9.39
CA SER A 68 -0.33 -6.50 -10.19
C SER A 68 -0.84 -6.98 -11.55
N LYS A 69 -0.19 -6.57 -12.64
CA LYS A 69 -0.45 -7.10 -13.99
C LYS A 69 -0.10 -8.59 -14.12
N LYS A 70 0.82 -9.11 -13.31
CA LYS A 70 1.26 -10.52 -13.31
C LYS A 70 0.26 -11.44 -12.63
N TYR A 71 -0.26 -11.04 -11.47
CA TYR A 71 -1.13 -11.88 -10.65
C TYR A 71 -2.61 -11.64 -10.91
N ASN A 72 -2.98 -10.45 -11.37
CA ASN A 72 -4.34 -10.14 -11.78
C ASN A 72 -4.50 -10.32 -13.30
N ARG A 73 -4.96 -11.50 -13.68
CA ARG A 73 -5.23 -11.88 -15.09
C ARG A 73 -6.72 -11.87 -15.43
N ARG A 74 -7.51 -11.18 -14.61
CA ARG A 74 -8.96 -11.04 -14.83
C ARG A 74 -9.26 -10.28 -16.12
N THR A 75 -10.38 -10.62 -16.73
CA THR A 75 -10.90 -9.98 -17.96
C THR A 75 -12.16 -9.19 -17.72
N ASP A 76 -12.62 -9.13 -16.46
CA ASP A 76 -13.78 -8.32 -16.05
C ASP A 76 -13.35 -6.91 -15.58
N GLU A 77 -14.27 -6.18 -14.95
CA GLU A 77 -14.05 -4.81 -14.47
C GLU A 77 -12.99 -4.67 -13.36
N TYR A 78 -12.44 -5.77 -12.85
CA TYR A 78 -11.37 -5.77 -11.84
C TYR A 78 -9.99 -6.13 -12.43
N GLY A 79 -9.86 -6.28 -13.78
CA GLY A 79 -8.61 -6.64 -14.43
C GLY A 79 -8.41 -6.00 -15.80
N GLY A 80 -7.27 -6.27 -16.44
CA GLY A 80 -6.95 -5.77 -17.78
C GLY A 80 -6.28 -4.39 -17.79
N SER A 81 -7.01 -3.30 -17.51
CA SER A 81 -6.47 -1.93 -17.48
C SER A 81 -5.94 -1.53 -16.10
N ASP A 82 -5.15 -0.44 -16.02
CA ASP A 82 -4.69 0.13 -14.75
C ASP A 82 -5.89 0.60 -13.91
N GLU A 83 -6.91 1.16 -14.53
CA GLU A 83 -8.17 1.52 -13.90
C GLU A 83 -8.84 0.32 -13.24
N ASN A 84 -9.03 -0.75 -14.00
CA ASN A 84 -9.73 -1.94 -13.52
C ASN A 84 -8.93 -2.64 -12.39
N ARG A 85 -7.59 -2.72 -12.52
CA ARG A 85 -6.76 -3.30 -11.45
C ARG A 85 -6.80 -2.50 -10.16
N SER A 86 -6.93 -1.16 -10.23
CA SER A 86 -7.03 -0.31 -9.04
C SER A 86 -8.44 -0.28 -8.44
N ARG A 87 -9.46 -0.73 -9.16
CA ARG A 87 -10.88 -0.66 -8.76
C ARG A 87 -11.12 -1.27 -7.39
N PHE A 88 -10.53 -2.42 -7.10
CA PHE A 88 -10.74 -3.11 -5.82
C PHE A 88 -10.36 -2.23 -4.61
N ILE A 89 -9.17 -1.64 -4.60
CA ILE A 89 -8.72 -0.77 -3.50
C ILE A 89 -9.48 0.57 -3.49
N VAL A 90 -9.80 1.12 -4.66
CA VAL A 90 -10.55 2.39 -4.79
C VAL A 90 -11.94 2.24 -4.17
N GLU A 91 -12.66 1.17 -4.49
CA GLU A 91 -13.98 0.88 -3.93
C GLU A 91 -13.93 0.63 -2.41
N ILE A 92 -12.88 -0.04 -1.91
CA ILE A 92 -12.65 -0.19 -0.46
C ILE A 92 -12.55 1.20 0.20
N VAL A 93 -11.71 2.08 -0.34
CA VAL A 93 -11.54 3.45 0.20
C VAL A 93 -12.85 4.22 0.18
N GLN A 94 -13.57 4.23 -0.94
CA GLN A 94 -14.84 4.93 -1.08
C GLN A 94 -15.90 4.42 -0.08
N LYS A 95 -16.01 3.10 0.08
CA LYS A 95 -16.92 2.49 1.05
C LYS A 95 -16.52 2.85 2.49
N ILE A 96 -15.23 2.80 2.83
CA ILE A 96 -14.73 3.18 4.16
C ILE A 96 -15.01 4.65 4.41
N ARG A 97 -14.62 5.56 3.51
CA ARG A 97 -14.84 7.00 3.66
C ARG A 97 -16.32 7.34 3.90
N LYS A 98 -17.21 6.71 3.12
CA LYS A 98 -18.67 6.85 3.32
C LYS A 98 -19.13 6.39 4.72
N ALA A 99 -18.50 5.35 5.27
CA ALA A 99 -18.89 4.77 6.55
C ALA A 99 -18.31 5.51 7.76
N VAL A 100 -17.07 6.01 7.66
CA VAL A 100 -16.36 6.64 8.80
C VAL A 100 -16.44 8.18 8.80
N GLY A 101 -16.82 8.81 7.67
CA GLY A 101 -16.86 10.29 7.54
C GLY A 101 -15.46 10.89 7.30
N ASP A 102 -15.40 12.23 7.28
CA ASP A 102 -14.20 12.97 6.87
C ASP A 102 -13.18 13.17 7.99
N ASP A 103 -13.59 13.06 9.26
CA ASP A 103 -12.72 13.27 10.43
C ASP A 103 -11.84 12.06 10.77
N PHE A 104 -11.98 10.94 10.06
CA PHE A 104 -11.21 9.71 10.29
C PHE A 104 -10.16 9.52 9.21
N ILE A 105 -8.88 9.41 9.59
CA ILE A 105 -7.77 9.29 8.65
C ILE A 105 -7.79 7.94 7.94
N ILE A 106 -7.73 7.97 6.61
CA ILE A 106 -7.56 6.79 5.76
C ILE A 106 -6.21 6.88 5.06
N SER A 107 -5.27 6.03 5.46
CA SER A 107 -4.00 5.83 4.76
C SER A 107 -4.09 4.62 3.83
N ALA A 108 -3.35 4.64 2.73
CA ALA A 108 -3.15 3.48 1.88
C ALA A 108 -1.65 3.22 1.70
N LYS A 109 -1.21 1.99 1.99
CA LYS A 109 0.13 1.53 1.64
C LYS A 109 0.06 0.74 0.35
N ILE A 110 0.85 1.13 -0.67
CA ILE A 110 0.90 0.45 -1.97
C ILE A 110 2.34 0.10 -2.35
N ASP A 111 2.49 -0.90 -3.23
CA ASP A 111 3.78 -1.25 -3.80
C ASP A 111 4.28 -0.17 -4.77
N SER A 112 5.58 0.11 -4.74
CA SER A 112 6.30 0.84 -5.77
C SER A 112 6.37 0.02 -7.07
N THR A 113 6.99 0.57 -8.09
CA THR A 113 7.20 -0.15 -9.36
C THR A 113 8.11 -1.36 -9.17
N ASP A 114 7.69 -2.51 -9.69
CA ASP A 114 8.49 -3.73 -9.72
C ASP A 114 8.04 -4.61 -10.89
N LYS A 115 8.87 -4.68 -11.93
CA LYS A 115 8.57 -5.45 -13.16
C LYS A 115 8.48 -6.95 -12.90
N GLU A 116 9.25 -7.47 -11.97
CA GLU A 116 9.24 -8.90 -11.62
C GLU A 116 7.88 -9.33 -11.08
N PHE A 117 7.25 -8.48 -10.27
CA PHE A 117 5.93 -8.72 -9.68
C PHE A 117 4.78 -8.06 -10.45
N GLY A 118 5.07 -7.44 -11.61
CA GLY A 118 4.05 -6.88 -12.50
C GLY A 118 3.48 -5.53 -12.05
N PHE A 119 4.19 -4.80 -11.19
CA PHE A 119 3.84 -3.42 -10.81
C PHE A 119 4.47 -2.43 -11.79
N THR A 120 3.64 -1.85 -12.65
CA THR A 120 4.07 -0.91 -13.70
C THR A 120 4.03 0.53 -13.20
N GLU A 121 4.85 1.41 -13.78
CA GLU A 121 4.84 2.84 -13.47
C GLU A 121 3.47 3.48 -13.77
N SER A 122 2.86 3.14 -14.92
CA SER A 122 1.52 3.64 -15.28
C SER A 122 0.47 3.23 -14.23
N GLY A 123 0.46 1.95 -13.83
CA GLY A 123 -0.47 1.44 -12.81
C GLY A 123 -0.24 2.07 -11.44
N PHE A 124 1.00 2.27 -11.05
CA PHE A 124 1.39 2.93 -9.80
C PHE A 124 0.87 4.38 -9.74
N LEU A 125 1.17 5.19 -10.77
CA LEU A 125 0.73 6.58 -10.83
C LEU A 125 -0.79 6.70 -10.97
N TYR A 126 -1.42 5.83 -11.76
CA TYR A 126 -2.87 5.77 -11.86
C TYR A 126 -3.52 5.48 -10.51
N THR A 127 -3.04 4.43 -9.82
CA THR A 127 -3.57 4.03 -8.50
C THR A 127 -3.46 5.16 -7.50
N GLY A 128 -2.31 5.85 -7.41
CA GLY A 128 -2.15 6.99 -6.51
C GLY A 128 -3.18 8.09 -6.74
N LYS A 129 -3.38 8.52 -8.00
CA LYS A 129 -4.39 9.53 -8.37
C LYS A 129 -5.81 9.05 -8.07
N ALA A 130 -6.12 7.79 -8.33
CA ALA A 130 -7.43 7.22 -8.08
C ALA A 130 -7.74 7.14 -6.58
N LEU A 131 -6.74 6.82 -5.75
CA LEU A 131 -6.84 6.80 -4.29
C LEU A 131 -7.06 8.21 -3.71
N GLU A 132 -6.30 9.21 -4.17
CA GLU A 132 -6.54 10.62 -3.81
C GLU A 132 -7.97 11.04 -4.10
N LYS A 133 -8.45 10.77 -5.33
CA LYS A 133 -9.84 11.07 -5.73
C LYS A 133 -10.89 10.29 -4.90
N ALA A 134 -10.55 9.10 -4.43
CA ALA A 134 -11.43 8.27 -3.61
C ALA A 134 -11.52 8.73 -2.14
N GLY A 135 -10.64 9.66 -1.70
CA GLY A 135 -10.66 10.24 -0.37
C GLY A 135 -9.67 9.63 0.61
N VAL A 136 -8.51 9.15 0.13
CA VAL A 136 -7.35 8.80 0.96
C VAL A 136 -6.68 10.09 1.43
N ASP A 137 -6.26 10.15 2.70
CA ASP A 137 -5.62 11.32 3.29
C ASP A 137 -4.09 11.32 3.09
N LEU A 138 -3.46 10.14 3.01
CA LEU A 138 -2.03 9.99 2.71
C LEU A 138 -1.72 8.62 2.10
N ILE A 139 -0.63 8.54 1.35
CA ILE A 139 -0.17 7.30 0.72
C ILE A 139 1.24 6.94 1.19
N VAL A 140 1.44 5.69 1.62
CA VAL A 140 2.74 5.13 2.02
C VAL A 140 3.27 4.24 0.89
N ILE A 141 4.48 4.50 0.42
CA ILE A 141 5.09 3.71 -0.66
C ILE A 141 6.04 2.68 -0.09
N SER A 142 5.78 1.41 -0.43
CA SER A 142 6.59 0.27 -0.05
C SER A 142 6.90 -0.59 -1.28
N GLY A 143 7.28 -1.87 -1.13
CA GLY A 143 7.54 -2.73 -2.27
C GLY A 143 7.51 -4.21 -1.94
N ALA A 144 7.19 -5.00 -2.93
CA ALA A 144 7.10 -6.46 -2.82
C ALA A 144 8.43 -7.12 -2.44
N ASN A 145 9.56 -6.52 -2.82
CA ASN A 145 10.89 -6.99 -2.45
C ASN A 145 11.66 -5.92 -1.66
N PRO A 146 11.60 -5.94 -0.31
CA PRO A 146 12.18 -4.91 0.54
C PRO A 146 13.71 -5.02 0.73
N ILE A 147 14.40 -5.95 0.05
CA ILE A 147 15.82 -6.28 0.30
C ILE A 147 16.70 -5.94 -0.92
N LYS A 148 16.33 -4.94 -1.69
CA LYS A 148 17.22 -4.48 -2.78
C LYS A 148 18.13 -3.36 -2.26
N ASN A 149 19.45 -3.63 -2.24
CA ASN A 149 20.58 -2.71 -2.00
C ASN A 149 20.54 -1.81 -0.76
N ASP A 150 21.57 -1.97 0.08
CA ASP A 150 21.68 -1.36 1.40
C ASP A 150 22.04 0.15 1.42
N ASP A 151 22.39 0.76 0.30
CA ASP A 151 23.04 2.07 0.29
C ASP A 151 22.15 3.27 -0.01
N TYR A 152 20.92 3.06 -0.49
CA TYR A 152 20.01 4.14 -0.85
C TYR A 152 18.56 3.80 -0.43
N PRO A 153 17.72 4.80 -0.09
CA PRO A 153 16.31 4.58 0.20
C PRO A 153 15.58 3.96 -0.99
N TYR A 154 15.14 2.71 -0.85
CA TYR A 154 14.73 1.82 -1.94
C TYR A 154 13.64 2.38 -2.84
N PHE A 155 12.69 3.12 -2.24
CA PHE A 155 11.50 3.58 -2.92
C PHE A 155 11.48 5.09 -3.17
N TYR A 156 12.61 5.79 -2.93
CA TYR A 156 12.67 7.25 -3.04
C TYR A 156 12.23 7.77 -4.41
N ASN A 157 12.76 7.21 -5.50
CA ASN A 157 12.47 7.72 -6.85
C ASN A 157 10.98 7.60 -7.21
N ASP A 158 10.35 6.46 -6.90
CA ASP A 158 8.93 6.25 -7.15
C ASP A 158 8.06 7.12 -6.23
N THR A 159 8.44 7.20 -4.94
CA THR A 159 7.76 8.07 -3.97
C THR A 159 7.82 9.54 -4.41
N LYS A 160 8.98 10.01 -4.86
CA LYS A 160 9.15 11.38 -5.38
C LYS A 160 8.25 11.65 -6.57
N LYS A 161 8.25 10.76 -7.58
CA LYS A 161 7.38 10.89 -8.75
C LYS A 161 5.91 11.00 -8.35
N LEU A 162 5.46 10.17 -7.42
CA LEU A 162 4.07 10.20 -6.96
C LEU A 162 3.77 11.49 -6.19
N ALA A 163 4.64 11.92 -5.27
CA ALA A 163 4.48 13.16 -4.50
C ALA A 163 4.41 14.41 -5.40
N GLU A 164 5.09 14.39 -6.56
CA GLU A 164 5.03 15.48 -7.54
C GLU A 164 3.68 15.54 -8.28
N THR A 165 2.89 14.47 -8.27
CA THR A 165 1.61 14.37 -8.99
C THR A 165 0.38 14.52 -8.12
N LEU A 166 0.50 14.32 -6.80
CA LEU A 166 -0.60 14.37 -5.85
C LEU A 166 -0.62 15.67 -5.06
N LYS A 167 -1.78 15.97 -4.45
CA LYS A 167 -1.97 17.09 -3.52
C LYS A 167 -1.97 16.63 -2.06
N ILE A 168 -2.18 15.31 -1.83
CA ILE A 168 -2.13 14.69 -0.51
C ILE A 168 -0.70 14.28 -0.17
N PRO A 169 -0.34 14.19 1.12
CA PRO A 169 0.96 13.73 1.57
C PRO A 169 1.34 12.33 1.06
N VAL A 170 2.62 12.17 0.70
CA VAL A 170 3.19 10.87 0.35
C VAL A 170 4.34 10.57 1.32
N VAL A 171 4.34 9.35 1.85
CA VAL A 171 5.30 8.88 2.85
C VAL A 171 6.35 7.98 2.20
N CYS A 172 7.62 8.32 2.36
CA CYS A 172 8.73 7.49 1.91
C CYS A 172 9.20 6.55 3.02
N ILE A 173 9.32 5.27 2.68
CA ILE A 173 9.92 4.25 3.55
C ILE A 173 11.01 3.48 2.81
N GLY A 174 11.72 2.61 3.53
CA GLY A 174 12.63 1.60 2.96
C GLY A 174 14.09 2.04 2.90
N GLY A 175 14.94 1.41 3.70
CA GLY A 175 16.39 1.60 3.70
C GLY A 175 16.90 2.93 4.26
N ILE A 176 16.05 3.73 4.88
CA ILE A 176 16.44 5.00 5.51
C ILE A 176 17.04 4.67 6.88
N LYS A 177 18.35 4.90 7.03
CA LYS A 177 19.15 4.51 8.22
C LYS A 177 19.79 5.69 8.92
N LYS A 178 20.00 6.82 8.21
CA LYS A 178 20.74 7.99 8.67
C LYS A 178 19.91 9.26 8.55
N TYR A 179 20.19 10.23 9.42
CA TYR A 179 19.57 11.55 9.38
C TYR A 179 19.74 12.22 8.01
N GLU A 180 20.96 12.16 7.45
CA GLU A 180 21.29 12.82 6.19
C GLU A 180 20.44 12.28 5.01
N GLN A 181 20.09 10.99 5.03
CA GLN A 181 19.20 10.40 4.03
C GLN A 181 17.77 10.95 4.18
N ALA A 182 17.26 11.02 5.40
CA ALA A 182 15.94 11.56 5.68
C ALA A 182 15.85 13.06 5.33
N ASP A 183 16.84 13.85 5.73
CA ASP A 183 16.95 15.27 5.45
C ASP A 183 17.04 15.55 3.93
N TYR A 184 17.86 14.76 3.22
CA TYR A 184 17.97 14.84 1.76
C TYR A 184 16.63 14.61 1.06
N ILE A 185 15.90 13.55 1.46
CA ILE A 185 14.58 13.22 0.86
C ILE A 185 13.61 14.39 1.06
N LEU A 186 13.49 14.89 2.28
CA LEU A 186 12.55 15.96 2.61
C LEU A 186 12.89 17.30 1.94
N LYS A 187 14.19 17.62 1.80
CA LYS A 187 14.64 18.87 1.16
C LYS A 187 14.61 18.85 -0.36
N ASN A 188 14.72 17.68 -1.00
CA ASN A 188 14.88 17.56 -2.46
C ASN A 188 13.68 16.95 -3.17
N SER A 189 12.51 16.90 -2.49
CA SER A 189 11.27 16.40 -3.08
C SER A 189 10.06 17.03 -2.40
N LYS A 190 8.86 16.71 -2.90
CA LYS A 190 7.58 17.02 -2.26
C LYS A 190 7.12 15.95 -1.27
N ILE A 191 8.01 15.05 -0.89
CA ILE A 191 7.72 14.03 0.14
C ILE A 191 7.65 14.74 1.49
N GLU A 192 6.53 14.57 2.20
CA GLU A 192 6.31 15.29 3.46
C GLU A 192 6.70 14.46 4.69
N TYR A 193 6.67 13.13 4.59
CA TYR A 193 6.91 12.24 5.71
C TYR A 193 7.88 11.11 5.38
N ILE A 194 8.64 10.72 6.40
CA ILE A 194 9.53 9.56 6.40
C ILE A 194 9.01 8.55 7.43
N ALA A 195 8.96 7.28 7.05
CA ALA A 195 8.66 6.21 7.99
C ALA A 195 9.84 5.24 8.15
N LEU A 196 10.11 4.87 9.39
CA LEU A 196 11.17 3.97 9.79
C LEU A 196 10.57 2.73 10.46
N ALA A 197 11.14 1.56 10.22
CA ALA A 197 10.76 0.33 10.92
C ALA A 197 11.97 -0.31 11.59
N ARG A 198 12.87 -0.96 10.84
CA ARG A 198 14.00 -1.72 11.37
C ARG A 198 14.93 -0.89 12.24
N GLU A 199 15.17 0.36 11.90
CA GLU A 199 16.04 1.24 12.69
C GLU A 199 15.40 1.63 14.03
N LEU A 200 14.08 1.80 14.09
CA LEU A 200 13.35 1.99 15.36
C LEU A 200 13.34 0.74 16.24
N LEU A 201 13.31 -0.47 15.65
CA LEU A 201 13.45 -1.72 16.40
C LEU A 201 14.84 -1.86 17.03
N LYS A 202 15.91 -1.44 16.32
CA LYS A 202 17.28 -1.45 16.83
C LYS A 202 17.54 -0.35 17.87
N GLN A 203 16.93 0.82 17.63
CA GLN A 203 17.17 2.03 18.42
C GLN A 203 15.87 2.86 18.47
N PRO A 204 15.01 2.61 19.47
CA PRO A 204 13.70 3.28 19.59
C PRO A 204 13.76 4.81 19.68
N ASP A 205 14.88 5.36 20.16
CA ASP A 205 15.12 6.80 20.31
C ASP A 205 15.92 7.43 19.14
N ILE A 206 16.06 6.73 18.00
CA ILE A 206 16.89 7.17 16.88
C ILE A 206 16.48 8.56 16.35
N VAL A 207 15.19 8.83 16.22
CA VAL A 207 14.69 10.11 15.72
C VAL A 207 15.03 11.23 16.69
N LYS A 208 14.91 11.01 18.02
CA LYS A 208 15.34 11.95 19.05
C LYS A 208 16.84 12.24 18.96
N LYS A 209 17.65 11.22 18.75
CA LYS A 209 19.11 11.37 18.58
C LYS A 209 19.45 12.17 17.31
N TRP A 210 18.76 11.90 16.20
CA TRP A 210 18.93 12.71 14.99
C TRP A 210 18.62 14.19 15.22
N TYR A 211 17.58 14.47 16.02
CA TYR A 211 17.20 15.85 16.32
C TYR A 211 18.21 16.57 17.24
N LEU A 212 18.80 15.87 18.21
CA LEU A 212 19.75 16.43 19.19
C LEU A 212 21.19 16.61 18.65
N ASN A 213 21.55 15.87 17.60
CA ASN A 213 22.89 15.90 16.99
C ASN A 213 22.97 16.80 15.74
N LYS A 214 22.01 17.70 15.56
CA LYS A 214 22.00 18.72 14.49
C LYS A 214 22.93 19.86 14.77
#